data_aab9aca844b799d6250acf88ed277b1a
#
_entry.id   aab9aca844b799d6250acf88ed277b1a
#
_cell.length_a   1.000
_cell.length_b   1.000
_cell.length_c   1.000
_cell.angle_alpha   90.00
_cell.angle_beta   90.00
_cell.angle_gamma   90.00
#
_symmetry.space_group_name_H-M   'P 1'
#
loop_
_entity.id
_entity.type
_entity.pdbx_description
1 polymer ?
#
loop_
_entity_poly.entity_id
_entity_poly.type
_entity_poly.pdbx_seq_one_letter_code
_entity_poly.pdbx_strand_id
1 'polypeptide(L)'
;MPHILIVEDETIIRSALRRLLERNQYQVSEAGSVQEAQERFTIPTFDLIVSDLRLPGAPGTELIKLGQGTPVLIMTSYASLRSAVDSMKMGAVDYIAKPFDHDEMLQAVARILRDRQSAQTSSEPVAGKTGNGAAKPGIDNSNGEIGIIGSCPPMQDLYSKIRKVAPTDSNVLIQGESGTGKELVARALHNLSRRAKAPMISVNCAAIPESLIESELFGHEKGAFTGASAGRAGLVEAADGGTLFLDEIGELPLEAQARLLRVLQEGEIRRVGSVQSQKVDVRLIAATHRDLKSLAKIGQFREDLYYRLHVIALKLPALRERGADVNEIANAFLARQSARVNRTDLRFAADAEQAIRHYSWPGNVRELENAVERAVILCESPEISAELLGIDIELSDLEEDDFIGLVPQQGNSAGNSSHEPTEDLSLEDYFQHFVLEHQDHMTETELARKLGVSRKCLWERRQRLGIPRRKTGVASES
;
A
#
# COMPACT_ATOMS: atom_id res chain seq x y z
N MET A 1 32.27 -7.90 2.93
CA MET A 1 30.89 -8.37 3.21
C MET A 1 30.40 -7.59 4.42
N PRO A 2 29.22 -6.96 4.37
CA PRO A 2 28.70 -6.24 5.54
C PRO A 2 28.46 -7.21 6.71
N HIS A 3 28.82 -6.77 7.92
CA HIS A 3 28.71 -7.56 9.13
C HIS A 3 27.55 -7.06 9.99
N ILE A 4 26.56 -7.92 10.22
CA ILE A 4 25.30 -7.61 10.90
C ILE A 4 25.25 -8.31 12.26
N LEU A 5 24.89 -7.56 13.30
CA LEU A 5 24.58 -8.14 14.62
C LEU A 5 23.07 -8.32 14.79
N ILE A 6 22.63 -9.53 15.10
CA ILE A 6 21.25 -9.83 15.47
C ILE A 6 21.15 -9.95 16.98
N VAL A 7 20.22 -9.22 17.61
CA VAL A 7 19.95 -9.32 19.05
C VAL A 7 18.47 -9.64 19.24
N GLU A 8 18.19 -10.90 19.60
CA GLU A 8 16.83 -11.47 19.67
C GLU A 8 16.82 -12.58 20.72
N ASP A 9 15.91 -12.56 21.67
CA ASP A 9 15.83 -13.56 22.73
C ASP A 9 15.23 -14.89 22.26
N GLU A 10 14.26 -14.84 21.34
CA GLU A 10 13.66 -16.05 20.77
C GLU A 10 14.60 -16.77 19.81
N THR A 11 15.12 -17.95 20.23
CA THR A 11 16.09 -18.74 19.45
C THR A 11 15.58 -19.11 18.06
N ILE A 12 14.27 -19.33 17.89
CA ILE A 12 13.67 -19.71 16.60
C ILE A 12 13.74 -18.53 15.64
N ILE A 13 13.36 -17.34 16.06
CA ILE A 13 13.38 -16.11 15.25
C ILE A 13 14.83 -15.74 14.93
N ARG A 14 15.70 -15.76 15.92
CA ARG A 14 17.14 -15.49 15.77
C ARG A 14 17.79 -16.39 14.74
N SER A 15 17.55 -17.70 14.80
CA SER A 15 18.07 -18.69 13.84
C SER A 15 17.50 -18.52 12.44
N ALA A 16 16.21 -18.13 12.31
CA ALA A 16 15.58 -17.88 11.03
C ALA A 16 16.19 -16.62 10.36
N LEU A 17 16.35 -15.53 11.11
CA LEU A 17 16.99 -14.30 10.64
C LEU A 17 18.44 -14.53 10.21
N ARG A 18 19.20 -15.26 11.02
CA ARG A 18 20.56 -15.64 10.66
C ARG A 18 20.63 -16.34 9.32
N ARG A 19 19.83 -17.41 9.13
CA ARG A 19 19.77 -18.16 7.86
C ARG A 19 19.37 -17.26 6.69
N LEU A 20 18.40 -16.37 6.90
CA LEU A 20 17.93 -15.45 5.88
C LEU A 20 19.06 -14.50 5.41
N LEU A 21 19.77 -13.89 6.35
CA LEU A 21 20.83 -12.93 6.06
C LEU A 21 22.09 -13.61 5.52
N GLU A 22 22.50 -14.77 6.06
CA GLU A 22 23.64 -15.55 5.55
C GLU A 22 23.40 -16.03 4.10
N ARG A 23 22.18 -16.43 3.73
CA ARG A 23 21.80 -16.78 2.34
C ARG A 23 21.96 -15.61 1.38
N ASN A 24 21.81 -14.39 1.88
CA ASN A 24 21.95 -13.14 1.10
C ASN A 24 23.35 -12.53 1.23
N GLN A 25 24.37 -13.35 1.56
CA GLN A 25 25.81 -12.96 1.59
C GLN A 25 26.15 -11.90 2.62
N TYR A 26 25.43 -11.81 3.73
CA TYR A 26 25.83 -11.02 4.89
C TYR A 26 26.58 -11.88 5.91
N GLN A 27 27.57 -11.30 6.56
CA GLN A 27 28.19 -11.94 7.72
C GLN A 27 27.33 -11.63 8.96
N VAL A 28 27.00 -12.64 9.76
CA VAL A 28 26.07 -12.51 10.87
C VAL A 28 26.69 -12.95 12.19
N SER A 29 26.57 -12.11 13.21
CA SER A 29 26.79 -12.45 14.61
C SER A 29 25.46 -12.37 15.37
N GLU A 30 25.30 -13.18 16.43
CA GLU A 30 24.04 -13.26 17.17
C GLU A 30 24.24 -13.20 18.69
N ALA A 31 23.29 -12.55 19.37
CA ALA A 31 23.18 -12.49 20.83
C ALA A 31 21.71 -12.60 21.27
N GLY A 32 21.46 -13.12 22.46
CA GLY A 32 20.12 -13.26 23.03
C GLY A 32 19.68 -12.09 23.91
N SER A 33 20.57 -11.16 24.23
CA SER A 33 20.31 -9.96 25.02
C SER A 33 21.30 -8.85 24.74
N VAL A 34 20.98 -7.63 25.16
CA VAL A 34 21.89 -6.47 25.08
C VAL A 34 23.18 -6.74 25.87
N GLN A 35 23.06 -7.34 27.04
CA GLN A 35 24.21 -7.66 27.91
C GLN A 35 25.15 -8.68 27.21
N GLU A 36 24.62 -9.76 26.65
CA GLU A 36 25.40 -10.74 25.90
C GLU A 36 26.09 -10.11 24.70
N ALA A 37 25.41 -9.20 23.99
CA ALA A 37 26.01 -8.47 22.88
C ALA A 37 27.19 -7.61 23.30
N GLN A 38 27.12 -6.94 24.47
CA GLN A 38 28.22 -6.13 25.02
C GLN A 38 29.40 -6.98 25.51
N GLU A 39 29.14 -8.13 26.11
CA GLU A 39 30.18 -9.03 26.63
C GLU A 39 30.95 -9.73 25.52
N ARG A 40 30.28 -10.08 24.42
CA ARG A 40 30.87 -10.88 23.33
C ARG A 40 31.41 -10.07 22.16
N PHE A 41 30.89 -8.86 21.94
CA PHE A 41 31.18 -8.10 20.74
C PHE A 41 31.50 -6.63 21.00
N THR A 42 32.34 -6.05 20.16
CA THR A 42 32.54 -4.60 20.08
C THR A 42 31.50 -3.98 19.16
N ILE A 43 30.37 -3.53 19.73
CA ILE A 43 29.15 -3.13 19.02
C ILE A 43 29.39 -2.13 17.86
N PRO A 44 30.26 -1.07 18.00
CA PRO A 44 30.50 -0.12 16.91
C PRO A 44 31.18 -0.70 15.68
N THR A 45 31.68 -1.93 15.72
CA THR A 45 32.38 -2.57 14.56
C THR A 45 31.42 -3.17 13.55
N PHE A 46 30.15 -3.28 13.87
CA PHE A 46 29.13 -3.80 12.94
C PHE A 46 28.67 -2.76 11.95
N ASP A 47 28.26 -3.22 10.77
CA ASP A 47 27.70 -2.36 9.72
C ASP A 47 26.22 -2.05 9.96
N LEU A 48 25.52 -2.95 10.64
CA LEU A 48 24.10 -2.82 11.00
C LEU A 48 23.83 -3.68 12.25
N ILE A 49 22.93 -3.22 13.10
CA ILE A 49 22.37 -3.97 14.22
C ILE A 49 20.88 -4.18 13.96
N VAL A 50 20.42 -5.42 14.04
CA VAL A 50 18.99 -5.79 14.00
C VAL A 50 18.60 -6.29 15.38
N SER A 51 17.72 -5.58 16.08
CA SER A 51 17.40 -5.87 17.48
C SER A 51 15.91 -5.95 17.73
N ASP A 52 15.47 -6.91 18.56
CA ASP A 52 14.13 -6.82 19.15
C ASP A 52 14.05 -5.62 20.08
N LEU A 53 12.88 -4.99 20.11
CA LEU A 53 12.59 -3.90 21.02
C LEU A 53 12.55 -4.39 22.49
N ARG A 54 11.98 -5.58 22.73
CA ARG A 54 11.78 -6.15 24.07
C ARG A 54 12.73 -7.30 24.31
N LEU A 55 13.89 -6.99 24.86
CA LEU A 55 14.87 -7.99 25.24
C LEU A 55 14.91 -8.16 26.78
N PRO A 56 15.31 -9.32 27.29
CA PRO A 56 15.49 -9.52 28.70
C PRO A 56 16.60 -8.63 29.26
N GLY A 57 16.34 -7.98 30.38
CA GLY A 57 17.26 -7.11 31.10
C GLY A 57 17.24 -5.67 30.66
N ALA A 58 17.50 -5.38 29.37
CA ALA A 58 17.53 -4.04 28.83
C ALA A 58 16.82 -3.97 27.46
N PRO A 59 16.09 -2.89 27.13
CA PRO A 59 15.42 -2.75 25.85
C PRO A 59 16.43 -2.65 24.70
N GLY A 60 16.09 -3.19 23.53
CA GLY A 60 16.94 -3.17 22.34
C GLY A 60 17.34 -1.78 21.87
N THR A 61 16.58 -0.73 22.24
CA THR A 61 16.91 0.67 21.99
C THR A 61 18.20 1.16 22.68
N GLU A 62 18.70 0.46 23.70
CA GLU A 62 19.99 0.79 24.29
C GLU A 62 21.16 0.57 23.32
N LEU A 63 21.01 -0.35 22.38
CA LEU A 63 22.00 -0.59 21.32
C LEU A 63 22.22 0.63 20.41
N ILE A 64 21.25 1.54 20.34
CA ILE A 64 21.40 2.80 19.59
C ILE A 64 22.51 3.68 20.21
N LYS A 65 22.54 3.76 21.55
CA LYS A 65 23.56 4.50 22.27
C LYS A 65 24.93 3.80 22.22
N LEU A 66 24.90 2.47 22.35
CA LEU A 66 26.10 1.63 22.37
C LEU A 66 26.75 1.50 20.98
N GLY A 67 25.97 1.63 19.91
CA GLY A 67 26.43 1.53 18.53
C GLY A 67 27.28 2.71 18.05
N GLN A 68 27.28 3.85 18.77
CA GLN A 68 28.11 5.04 18.47
C GLN A 68 28.09 5.45 16.98
N GLY A 69 26.89 5.42 16.36
CA GLY A 69 26.68 5.73 14.93
C GLY A 69 26.51 4.51 14.02
N THR A 70 26.59 3.29 14.54
CA THR A 70 26.14 2.10 13.82
C THR A 70 24.62 2.14 13.70
N PRO A 71 24.05 2.01 12.49
CA PRO A 71 22.60 2.01 12.29
C PRO A 71 21.95 0.85 13.04
N VAL A 72 20.80 1.11 13.67
CA VAL A 72 20.02 0.11 14.40
C VAL A 72 18.63 0.00 13.79
N LEU A 73 18.26 -1.21 13.34
CA LEU A 73 16.94 -1.60 12.89
C LEU A 73 16.23 -2.29 14.04
N ILE A 74 15.07 -1.77 14.46
CA ILE A 74 14.30 -2.32 15.58
C ILE A 74 13.20 -3.24 15.06
N MET A 75 13.09 -4.45 15.62
CA MET A 75 11.96 -5.36 15.42
C MET A 75 11.00 -5.26 16.59
N THR A 76 9.68 -5.37 16.37
CA THR A 76 8.66 -5.33 17.44
C THR A 76 7.52 -6.30 17.20
N SER A 77 7.13 -7.06 18.21
CA SER A 77 6.06 -8.08 18.14
C SER A 77 4.64 -7.51 18.07
N TYR A 78 4.45 -6.24 18.29
CA TYR A 78 3.20 -5.52 18.09
C TYR A 78 3.57 -4.14 17.61
N ALA A 79 3.25 -3.87 16.35
CA ALA A 79 3.32 -2.54 15.80
C ALA A 79 2.32 -1.61 16.49
N SER A 80 2.57 -1.27 17.75
CA SER A 80 2.10 0.03 18.14
C SER A 80 3.00 0.99 17.34
N LEU A 81 2.42 1.69 16.38
CA LEU A 81 3.04 2.78 15.61
C LEU A 81 3.94 3.67 16.49
N ARG A 82 3.68 3.68 17.75
CA ARG A 82 4.35 4.44 18.78
C ARG A 82 5.68 3.87 19.22
N SER A 83 5.78 2.56 19.43
CA SER A 83 7.08 1.93 19.77
C SER A 83 8.06 2.15 18.61
N ALA A 84 7.56 2.18 17.38
CA ALA A 84 8.31 2.56 16.21
C ALA A 84 8.75 4.04 16.26
N VAL A 85 7.83 4.95 16.52
CA VAL A 85 8.13 6.40 16.65
C VAL A 85 9.11 6.68 17.80
N ASP A 86 8.93 6.02 18.94
CA ASP A 86 9.84 6.20 20.10
C ASP A 86 11.24 5.64 19.77
N SER A 87 11.34 4.52 19.07
CA SER A 87 12.63 3.97 18.61
C SER A 87 13.30 4.90 17.60
N MET A 88 12.56 5.50 16.68
CA MET A 88 13.06 6.48 15.71
C MET A 88 13.52 7.78 16.41
N LYS A 89 12.79 8.28 17.42
CA LYS A 89 13.22 9.43 18.23
C LYS A 89 14.47 9.16 19.03
N MET A 90 14.72 7.91 19.44
CA MET A 90 15.96 7.51 20.10
C MET A 90 17.12 7.31 19.14
N GLY A 91 16.91 7.41 17.83
CA GLY A 91 17.93 7.31 16.80
C GLY A 91 18.02 5.97 16.09
N ALA A 92 16.98 5.10 16.18
CA ALA A 92 16.87 3.97 15.27
C ALA A 92 16.74 4.47 13.82
N VAL A 93 17.36 3.78 12.89
CA VAL A 93 17.31 4.16 11.47
C VAL A 93 16.01 3.71 10.84
N ASP A 94 15.45 2.59 11.31
CA ASP A 94 14.17 2.06 10.84
C ASP A 94 13.60 1.05 11.84
N TYR A 95 12.35 0.58 11.57
CA TYR A 95 11.71 -0.47 12.37
C TYR A 95 10.94 -1.45 11.48
N ILE A 96 10.76 -2.68 11.96
CA ILE A 96 9.96 -3.73 11.31
C ILE A 96 9.02 -4.36 12.34
N ALA A 97 7.74 -4.53 11.96
CA ALA A 97 6.73 -5.19 12.77
C ALA A 97 6.79 -6.72 12.60
N LYS A 98 6.74 -7.48 13.71
CA LYS A 98 6.55 -8.93 13.69
C LYS A 98 5.05 -9.27 13.66
N PRO A 99 4.58 -10.21 12.83
CA PRO A 99 5.33 -11.01 11.86
C PRO A 99 5.71 -10.18 10.62
N PHE A 100 6.93 -10.30 10.15
CA PHE A 100 7.44 -9.62 8.96
C PHE A 100 7.69 -10.64 7.83
N ASP A 101 7.59 -10.15 6.60
CA ASP A 101 7.97 -10.92 5.43
C ASP A 101 9.51 -10.93 5.27
N HIS A 102 10.04 -12.03 4.72
CA HIS A 102 11.47 -12.18 4.43
C HIS A 102 11.99 -11.06 3.52
N ASP A 103 11.19 -10.65 2.53
CA ASP A 103 11.55 -9.62 1.57
C ASP A 103 11.55 -8.23 2.20
N GLU A 104 10.62 -7.94 3.11
CA GLU A 104 10.58 -6.68 3.87
C GLU A 104 11.86 -6.51 4.70
N MET A 105 12.27 -7.55 5.42
CA MET A 105 13.52 -7.55 6.20
C MET A 105 14.74 -7.31 5.32
N LEU A 106 14.87 -8.02 4.20
CA LEU A 106 16.01 -7.89 3.29
C LEU A 106 16.07 -6.51 2.64
N GLN A 107 14.94 -5.93 2.28
CA GLN A 107 14.86 -4.58 1.71
C GLN A 107 15.29 -3.51 2.69
N ALA A 108 14.83 -3.61 3.95
CA ALA A 108 15.22 -2.68 5.00
C ALA A 108 16.73 -2.75 5.26
N VAL A 109 17.29 -3.95 5.40
CA VAL A 109 18.73 -4.17 5.59
C VAL A 109 19.53 -3.61 4.42
N ALA A 110 19.17 -3.93 3.18
CA ALA A 110 19.89 -3.47 1.99
C ALA A 110 19.82 -1.94 1.82
N ARG A 111 18.69 -1.31 2.15
CA ARG A 111 18.54 0.15 2.12
C ARG A 111 19.47 0.81 3.12
N ILE A 112 19.43 0.40 4.39
CA ILE A 112 20.23 1.00 5.47
C ILE A 112 21.73 0.89 5.17
N LEU A 113 22.19 -0.28 4.70
CA LEU A 113 23.61 -0.47 4.36
C LEU A 113 24.05 0.37 3.17
N ARG A 114 23.18 0.59 2.18
CA ARG A 114 23.46 1.45 1.01
C ARG A 114 23.57 2.93 1.41
N ASP A 115 22.67 3.40 2.26
CA ASP A 115 22.66 4.78 2.75
C ASP A 115 23.93 5.09 3.57
N ARG A 116 24.41 4.12 4.36
CA ARG A 116 25.66 4.24 5.09
C ARG A 116 26.88 4.35 4.16
N GLN A 117 26.94 3.55 3.10
CA GLN A 117 28.02 3.62 2.12
C GLN A 117 28.06 4.95 1.37
N SER A 118 26.88 5.49 1.04
CA SER A 118 26.77 6.81 0.40
C SER A 118 27.21 7.95 1.30
N ALA A 119 26.98 7.87 2.61
CA ALA A 119 27.39 8.85 3.59
C ALA A 119 28.94 8.84 3.84
N GLN A 120 29.57 7.68 3.73
CA GLN A 120 31.01 7.54 3.89
C GLN A 120 31.81 8.04 2.68
N THR A 121 31.23 7.97 1.47
CA THR A 121 31.86 8.48 0.24
C THR A 121 31.78 10.00 0.09
N SER A 122 30.96 10.68 0.90
CA SER A 122 30.75 12.14 0.84
C SER A 122 31.69 12.95 1.72
N SER A 123 32.66 12.35 2.43
CA SER A 123 33.52 13.02 3.42
C SER A 123 34.97 13.25 2.98
N GLU A 124 35.32 13.13 1.69
CA GLU A 124 36.61 13.62 1.20
C GLU A 124 36.45 14.91 0.40
N PRO A 125 37.18 16.00 0.73
CA PRO A 125 37.13 17.25 -0.03
C PRO A 125 37.96 17.13 -1.29
N VAL A 126 37.35 16.94 -2.44
CA VAL A 126 38.07 17.05 -3.73
C VAL A 126 37.97 18.48 -4.22
N ALA A 127 39.14 19.15 -4.17
CA ALA A 127 39.38 20.40 -4.85
C ALA A 127 39.36 20.25 -6.38
N GLY A 128 38.57 21.12 -6.99
CA GLY A 128 38.58 21.59 -8.37
C GLY A 128 39.14 20.74 -9.50
N LYS A 129 38.26 20.48 -10.49
CA LYS A 129 38.62 20.63 -11.91
C LYS A 129 37.35 20.81 -12.76
N THR A 130 37.28 21.96 -13.38
CA THR A 130 36.44 22.31 -14.52
C THR A 130 36.70 21.39 -15.71
N GLY A 131 35.70 20.92 -16.39
CA GLY A 131 35.85 20.18 -17.66
C GLY A 131 34.51 19.80 -18.30
N ASN A 132 34.17 20.51 -19.35
CA ASN A 132 33.09 20.42 -20.31
C ASN A 132 32.50 19.04 -20.66
N GLY A 133 31.18 19.01 -20.74
CA GLY A 133 30.44 18.64 -21.96
C GLY A 133 30.14 17.18 -22.22
N ALA A 134 28.91 16.77 -21.93
CA ALA A 134 28.09 16.01 -22.86
C ALA A 134 26.65 15.99 -22.33
N ALA A 135 25.76 16.67 -23.04
CA ALA A 135 24.32 16.68 -22.79
C ALA A 135 23.74 15.28 -23.00
N LYS A 136 23.08 14.74 -21.97
CA LYS A 136 22.08 13.67 -22.12
C LYS A 136 20.72 14.33 -22.36
N PRO A 137 19.83 13.75 -23.18
CA PRO A 137 18.56 14.37 -23.52
C PRO A 137 17.71 14.50 -22.26
N GLY A 138 17.29 15.74 -22.00
CA GLY A 138 16.51 16.10 -20.82
C GLY A 138 15.12 15.48 -20.86
N ILE A 139 14.85 14.64 -19.90
CA ILE A 139 13.48 14.45 -19.38
C ILE A 139 13.29 15.61 -18.41
N ASP A 140 12.29 16.41 -18.65
CA ASP A 140 11.92 17.59 -17.87
C ASP A 140 11.56 17.14 -16.43
N ASN A 141 12.53 17.16 -15.52
CA ASN A 141 12.42 16.67 -14.13
C ASN A 141 11.72 17.65 -13.18
N SER A 142 10.77 18.47 -13.67
CA SER A 142 9.97 19.34 -12.79
C SER A 142 9.04 18.57 -11.83
N ASN A 143 8.79 17.28 -12.09
CA ASN A 143 7.95 16.41 -11.25
C ASN A 143 8.75 15.52 -10.28
N GLY A 144 10.08 15.47 -10.37
CA GLY A 144 10.94 14.65 -9.49
C GLY A 144 10.84 14.99 -8.00
N GLU A 145 10.48 16.25 -7.67
CA GLU A 145 10.30 16.70 -6.29
C GLU A 145 9.05 16.12 -5.60
N ILE A 146 8.01 15.75 -6.38
CA ILE A 146 6.75 15.25 -5.85
C ILE A 146 6.77 13.72 -5.68
N GLY A 147 7.61 13.01 -6.47
CA GLY A 147 7.74 11.56 -6.39
C GLY A 147 6.53 10.77 -6.89
N ILE A 148 5.61 11.41 -7.63
CA ILE A 148 4.41 10.79 -8.19
C ILE A 148 4.52 10.81 -9.71
N ILE A 149 4.26 9.66 -10.36
CA ILE A 149 4.31 9.51 -11.81
C ILE A 149 2.95 9.91 -12.39
N GLY A 150 2.98 10.71 -13.47
CA GLY A 150 1.82 11.11 -14.26
C GLY A 150 2.02 12.43 -14.95
N SER A 151 1.67 12.48 -16.23
CA SER A 151 1.79 13.64 -17.11
C SER A 151 0.44 14.15 -17.63
N CYS A 152 -0.64 13.42 -17.37
CA CYS A 152 -1.98 13.79 -17.84
C CYS A 152 -2.47 15.12 -17.23
N PRO A 153 -3.36 15.86 -17.91
CA PRO A 153 -3.83 17.17 -17.44
C PRO A 153 -4.40 17.17 -16.03
N PRO A 154 -5.22 16.17 -15.59
CA PRO A 154 -5.71 16.12 -14.20
C PRO A 154 -4.59 16.00 -13.17
N MET A 155 -3.51 15.26 -13.47
CA MET A 155 -2.36 15.13 -12.58
C MET A 155 -1.53 16.41 -12.53
N GLN A 156 -1.35 17.11 -13.64
CA GLN A 156 -0.66 18.40 -13.69
C GLN A 156 -1.40 19.48 -12.88
N ASP A 157 -2.74 19.51 -12.96
CA ASP A 157 -3.56 20.38 -12.11
C ASP A 157 -3.40 20.05 -10.63
N LEU A 158 -3.39 18.74 -10.29
CA LEU A 158 -3.14 18.30 -8.93
C LEU A 158 -1.76 18.74 -8.43
N TYR A 159 -0.69 18.58 -9.21
CA TYR A 159 0.66 19.02 -8.84
C TYR A 159 0.74 20.52 -8.62
N SER A 160 0.09 21.29 -9.48
CA SER A 160 0.00 22.75 -9.31
C SER A 160 -0.68 23.12 -7.97
N LYS A 161 -1.77 22.42 -7.62
CA LYS A 161 -2.46 22.61 -6.33
C LYS A 161 -1.58 22.21 -5.16
N ILE A 162 -0.89 21.05 -5.23
CA ILE A 162 0.04 20.60 -4.18
C ILE A 162 1.10 21.67 -3.91
N ARG A 163 1.77 22.19 -4.96
CA ARG A 163 2.81 23.23 -4.80
C ARG A 163 2.30 24.52 -4.16
N LYS A 164 1.05 24.90 -4.45
CA LYS A 164 0.42 26.11 -3.86
C LYS A 164 0.03 25.90 -2.39
N VAL A 165 -0.42 24.71 -2.06
CA VAL A 165 -0.97 24.37 -0.73
C VAL A 165 0.10 23.92 0.26
N ALA A 166 1.14 23.25 -0.21
CA ALA A 166 2.19 22.69 0.65
C ALA A 166 2.82 23.72 1.61
N PRO A 167 3.15 24.96 1.21
CA PRO A 167 3.76 25.94 2.10
C PRO A 167 2.81 26.54 3.16
N THR A 168 1.51 26.23 3.08
CA THR A 168 0.50 26.72 4.04
C THR A 168 0.31 25.75 5.20
N ASP A 169 -0.18 26.22 6.34
CA ASP A 169 -0.58 25.36 7.48
C ASP A 169 -2.06 24.94 7.41
N SER A 170 -2.74 25.18 6.29
CA SER A 170 -4.15 24.82 6.10
C SER A 170 -4.34 23.30 6.11
N ASN A 171 -5.48 22.86 6.66
CA ASN A 171 -5.92 21.49 6.58
C ASN A 171 -6.21 21.09 5.13
N VAL A 172 -5.82 19.89 4.75
CA VAL A 172 -6.00 19.36 3.41
C VAL A 172 -6.78 18.05 3.47
N LEU A 173 -7.84 17.96 2.67
CA LEU A 173 -8.61 16.74 2.47
C LEU A 173 -8.26 16.16 1.10
N ILE A 174 -7.70 14.94 1.08
CA ILE A 174 -7.35 14.20 -0.13
C ILE A 174 -8.47 13.20 -0.41
N GLN A 175 -9.12 13.33 -1.55
CA GLN A 175 -10.21 12.46 -1.97
C GLN A 175 -9.80 11.65 -3.19
N GLY A 176 -10.16 10.38 -3.24
CA GLY A 176 -9.89 9.48 -4.36
C GLY A 176 -10.13 8.03 -3.98
N GLU A 177 -10.34 7.20 -4.98
CA GLU A 177 -10.56 5.76 -4.80
C GLU A 177 -9.41 5.08 -4.04
N SER A 178 -9.67 3.88 -3.52
CA SER A 178 -8.61 3.08 -2.89
C SER A 178 -7.51 2.76 -3.92
N GLY A 179 -6.24 2.77 -3.50
CA GLY A 179 -5.12 2.45 -4.37
C GLY A 179 -4.68 3.54 -5.35
N THR A 180 -5.26 4.75 -5.34
CA THR A 180 -4.90 5.85 -6.26
C THR A 180 -3.58 6.55 -5.91
N GLY A 181 -3.04 6.34 -4.70
CA GLY A 181 -1.79 6.96 -4.23
C GLY A 181 -2.00 8.17 -3.31
N LYS A 182 -3.10 8.24 -2.54
CA LYS A 182 -3.40 9.32 -1.58
C LYS A 182 -2.26 9.59 -0.59
N GLU A 183 -1.60 8.52 -0.12
CA GLU A 183 -0.46 8.65 0.80
C GLU A 183 0.75 9.35 0.15
N LEU A 184 1.04 9.10 -1.13
CA LEU A 184 2.12 9.78 -1.84
C LEU A 184 1.86 11.29 -1.93
N VAL A 185 0.60 11.70 -2.13
CA VAL A 185 0.20 13.11 -2.13
C VAL A 185 0.38 13.73 -0.74
N ALA A 186 0.02 13.02 0.32
CA ALA A 186 0.22 13.49 1.70
C ALA A 186 1.72 13.67 2.01
N ARG A 187 2.57 12.72 1.61
CA ARG A 187 4.02 12.83 1.74
C ARG A 187 4.59 14.00 0.93
N ALA A 188 4.11 14.21 -0.30
CA ALA A 188 4.53 15.35 -1.12
C ALA A 188 4.14 16.70 -0.48
N LEU A 189 2.92 16.82 0.08
CA LEU A 189 2.48 18.00 0.81
C LEU A 189 3.36 18.28 2.03
N HIS A 190 3.75 17.26 2.78
CA HIS A 190 4.66 17.41 3.92
C HIS A 190 6.06 17.83 3.47
N ASN A 191 6.66 17.12 2.51
CA ASN A 191 8.02 17.35 2.03
C ASN A 191 8.22 18.74 1.42
N LEU A 192 7.18 19.29 0.78
CA LEU A 192 7.18 20.63 0.20
C LEU A 192 6.72 21.72 1.20
N SER A 193 6.40 21.36 2.45
CA SER A 193 5.92 22.27 3.47
C SER A 193 7.05 22.93 4.25
N ARG A 194 6.69 23.95 5.06
CA ARG A 194 7.60 24.55 6.04
C ARG A 194 7.98 23.57 7.15
N ARG A 195 7.20 22.48 7.33
CA ARG A 195 7.39 21.43 8.34
C ARG A 195 8.09 20.19 7.78
N ALA A 196 8.74 20.26 6.62
CA ALA A 196 9.41 19.13 5.97
C ALA A 196 10.49 18.44 6.82
N LYS A 197 11.09 19.15 7.79
CA LYS A 197 12.08 18.61 8.72
C LYS A 197 11.47 18.11 10.05
N ALA A 198 10.20 18.38 10.28
CA ALA A 198 9.49 17.95 11.46
C ALA A 198 8.88 16.54 11.25
N PRO A 199 8.40 15.86 12.30
CA PRO A 199 7.83 14.54 12.15
C PRO A 199 6.55 14.55 11.31
N MET A 200 6.38 13.56 10.43
CA MET A 200 5.12 13.22 9.79
C MET A 200 4.62 11.90 10.38
N ILE A 201 3.52 11.97 11.13
CA ILE A 201 2.87 10.79 11.72
C ILE A 201 1.72 10.39 10.81
N SER A 202 1.81 9.17 10.25
CA SER A 202 0.78 8.60 9.37
C SER A 202 -0.03 7.55 10.12
N VAL A 203 -1.34 7.63 10.03
CA VAL A 203 -2.28 6.72 10.70
C VAL A 203 -3.34 6.28 9.70
N ASN A 204 -3.50 4.97 9.53
CA ASN A 204 -4.64 4.41 8.81
C ASN A 204 -5.74 4.10 9.82
N CYS A 205 -6.83 4.89 9.77
CA CYS A 205 -7.94 4.76 10.73
C CYS A 205 -8.68 3.42 10.60
N ALA A 206 -8.74 2.84 9.40
CA ALA A 206 -9.38 1.55 9.16
C ALA A 206 -8.57 0.35 9.73
N ALA A 207 -7.26 0.52 9.95
CA ALA A 207 -6.39 -0.55 10.47
C ALA A 207 -6.42 -0.67 12.00
N ILE A 208 -7.00 0.31 12.70
CA ILE A 208 -7.05 0.32 14.17
C ILE A 208 -8.46 -0.07 14.62
N PRO A 209 -8.62 -1.06 15.53
CA PRO A 209 -9.91 -1.40 16.09
C PRO A 209 -10.61 -0.19 16.70
N GLU A 210 -11.93 -0.06 16.50
CA GLU A 210 -12.74 1.07 16.98
C GLU A 210 -12.56 1.33 18.49
N SER A 211 -12.49 0.29 19.30
CA SER A 211 -12.27 0.37 20.76
C SER A 211 -10.90 0.92 21.18
N LEU A 212 -9.91 0.92 20.30
CA LEU A 212 -8.54 1.36 20.57
C LEU A 212 -8.19 2.70 19.92
N ILE A 213 -8.92 3.12 18.88
CA ILE A 213 -8.54 4.25 18.06
C ILE A 213 -8.46 5.57 18.85
N GLU A 214 -9.35 5.80 19.81
CA GLU A 214 -9.27 6.97 20.68
C GLU A 214 -8.01 6.97 21.56
N SER A 215 -7.71 5.83 22.16
CA SER A 215 -6.51 5.66 23.00
C SER A 215 -5.21 5.82 22.19
N GLU A 216 -5.18 5.33 20.95
CA GLU A 216 -4.01 5.46 20.08
C GLU A 216 -3.85 6.90 19.57
N LEU A 217 -4.92 7.55 19.12
CA LEU A 217 -4.84 8.93 18.60
C LEU A 217 -4.57 9.94 19.70
N PHE A 218 -5.32 9.89 20.81
CA PHE A 218 -5.31 10.94 21.83
C PHE A 218 -4.54 10.59 23.09
N GLY A 219 -4.13 9.29 23.24
CA GLY A 219 -3.49 8.80 24.45
C GLY A 219 -4.47 8.54 25.59
N HIS A 220 -3.98 7.95 26.68
CA HIS A 220 -4.79 7.66 27.86
C HIS A 220 -3.99 7.82 29.15
N GLU A 221 -4.68 8.09 30.24
CA GLU A 221 -4.13 8.06 31.60
C GLU A 221 -4.22 6.65 32.19
N LYS A 222 -3.41 6.39 33.21
CA LYS A 222 -3.46 5.13 33.97
C LYS A 222 -4.87 4.93 34.54
N GLY A 223 -5.46 3.76 34.29
CA GLY A 223 -6.80 3.40 34.79
C GLY A 223 -7.96 3.93 33.93
N ALA A 224 -7.71 4.51 32.76
CA ALA A 224 -8.76 5.03 31.88
C ALA A 224 -9.71 3.95 31.36
N PHE A 225 -9.25 2.70 31.23
CA PHE A 225 -10.03 1.52 30.85
C PHE A 225 -9.38 0.25 31.43
N THR A 226 -10.10 -0.88 31.38
CA THR A 226 -9.59 -2.19 31.80
C THR A 226 -8.38 -2.58 30.95
N GLY A 227 -7.19 -2.62 31.55
CA GLY A 227 -5.91 -2.86 30.87
C GLY A 227 -4.99 -1.63 30.76
N ALA A 228 -5.43 -0.43 31.10
CA ALA A 228 -4.60 0.78 31.15
C ALA A 228 -3.69 0.79 32.40
N SER A 229 -2.65 -0.03 32.39
CA SER A 229 -1.72 -0.16 33.54
C SER A 229 -0.78 1.06 33.72
N ALA A 230 -0.54 1.83 32.65
CA ALA A 230 0.27 3.04 32.62
C ALA A 230 -0.38 4.10 31.74
N GLY A 231 -0.12 5.38 32.01
CA GLY A 231 -0.50 6.48 31.11
C GLY A 231 0.32 6.44 29.82
N ARG A 232 -0.31 6.77 28.69
CA ARG A 232 0.34 6.75 27.38
C ARG A 232 -0.07 7.97 26.55
N ALA A 233 0.92 8.70 25.97
CA ALA A 233 0.68 9.83 25.09
C ALA A 233 0.11 9.36 23.73
N GLY A 234 -0.67 10.13 22.99
CA GLY A 234 -1.28 9.76 21.70
C GLY A 234 -0.45 10.12 20.47
N LEU A 235 -0.91 9.67 19.29
CA LEU A 235 -0.26 9.96 18.01
C LEU A 235 -0.39 11.43 17.63
N VAL A 236 -1.47 12.11 18.03
CA VAL A 236 -1.62 13.58 17.87
C VAL A 236 -0.52 14.31 18.63
N GLU A 237 -0.23 13.90 19.88
CA GLU A 237 0.85 14.48 20.69
C GLU A 237 2.23 14.18 20.08
N ALA A 238 2.41 13.00 19.47
CA ALA A 238 3.64 12.64 18.78
C ALA A 238 3.88 13.47 17.50
N ALA A 239 2.82 14.01 16.89
CA ALA A 239 2.87 14.85 15.71
C ALA A 239 3.06 16.35 16.04
N ASP A 240 3.25 16.72 17.31
CA ASP A 240 3.40 18.11 17.74
C ASP A 240 4.58 18.78 17.02
N GLY A 241 4.36 20.01 16.54
CA GLY A 241 5.29 20.76 15.68
C GLY A 241 5.39 20.22 14.24
N GLY A 242 4.73 19.12 13.91
CA GLY A 242 4.83 18.40 12.64
C GLY A 242 3.53 18.30 11.84
N THR A 243 3.35 17.16 11.19
CA THR A 243 2.18 16.85 10.36
C THR A 243 1.56 15.53 10.82
N LEU A 244 0.24 15.52 11.00
CA LEU A 244 -0.56 14.32 11.20
C LEU A 244 -1.29 13.99 9.90
N PHE A 245 -1.04 12.80 9.37
CA PHE A 245 -1.76 12.26 8.23
C PHE A 245 -2.73 11.18 8.70
N LEU A 246 -4.02 11.40 8.47
CA LEU A 246 -5.09 10.44 8.77
C LEU A 246 -5.62 9.86 7.47
N ASP A 247 -5.25 8.63 7.16
CA ASP A 247 -5.82 7.89 6.04
C ASP A 247 -7.14 7.24 6.46
N GLU A 248 -8.07 7.15 5.52
CA GLU A 248 -9.43 6.65 5.71
C GLU A 248 -10.15 7.31 6.89
N ILE A 249 -10.13 8.67 6.94
CA ILE A 249 -10.75 9.49 7.99
C ILE A 249 -12.25 9.21 8.17
N GLY A 250 -12.93 8.72 7.13
CA GLY A 250 -14.36 8.35 7.16
C GLY A 250 -14.67 7.12 8.01
N GLU A 251 -13.64 6.38 8.48
CA GLU A 251 -13.77 5.22 9.37
C GLU A 251 -13.65 5.60 10.85
N LEU A 252 -13.40 6.88 11.19
CA LEU A 252 -13.31 7.31 12.58
C LEU A 252 -14.67 7.22 13.28
N PRO A 253 -14.74 6.64 14.50
CA PRO A 253 -15.92 6.70 15.36
C PRO A 253 -16.31 8.15 15.71
N LEU A 254 -17.59 8.40 15.95
CA LEU A 254 -18.12 9.73 16.26
C LEU A 254 -17.45 10.38 17.49
N GLU A 255 -17.06 9.58 18.49
CA GLU A 255 -16.36 10.07 19.68
C GLU A 255 -14.96 10.57 19.35
N ALA A 256 -14.21 9.82 18.54
CA ALA A 256 -12.90 10.22 18.06
C ALA A 256 -12.99 11.47 17.13
N GLN A 257 -14.04 11.57 16.31
CA GLN A 257 -14.32 12.76 15.49
C GLN A 257 -14.52 14.01 16.35
N ALA A 258 -15.26 13.89 17.46
CA ALA A 258 -15.49 15.01 18.37
C ALA A 258 -14.19 15.50 19.04
N ARG A 259 -13.30 14.58 19.41
CA ARG A 259 -11.99 14.93 19.98
C ARG A 259 -11.06 15.56 18.94
N LEU A 260 -11.06 15.01 17.71
CA LEU A 260 -10.27 15.57 16.60
C LEU A 260 -10.71 17.00 16.27
N LEU A 261 -12.01 17.27 16.31
CA LEU A 261 -12.53 18.62 16.10
C LEU A 261 -11.95 19.64 17.11
N ARG A 262 -11.83 19.27 18.39
CA ARG A 262 -11.20 20.13 19.39
C ARG A 262 -9.73 20.40 19.09
N VAL A 263 -8.98 19.37 18.66
CA VAL A 263 -7.59 19.55 18.22
C VAL A 263 -7.50 20.58 17.08
N LEU A 264 -8.43 20.52 16.12
CA LEU A 264 -8.44 21.42 14.96
C LEU A 264 -8.94 22.86 15.28
N GLN A 265 -9.77 23.02 16.29
CA GLN A 265 -10.36 24.31 16.65
C GLN A 265 -9.56 25.04 17.72
N GLU A 266 -9.17 24.32 18.76
CA GLU A 266 -8.59 24.87 19.98
C GLU A 266 -7.06 24.65 20.03
N GLY A 267 -6.51 23.74 19.20
CA GLY A 267 -5.12 23.34 19.28
C GLY A 267 -4.82 22.61 20.59
N GLU A 268 -5.81 21.93 21.16
CA GLU A 268 -5.68 21.23 22.44
C GLU A 268 -6.06 19.76 22.33
N ILE A 269 -5.27 18.94 22.99
CA ILE A 269 -5.54 17.51 23.14
C ILE A 269 -5.88 17.19 24.59
N ARG A 270 -6.81 16.24 24.80
CA ARG A 270 -7.12 15.68 26.11
C ARG A 270 -7.02 14.16 26.05
N ARG A 271 -6.18 13.56 26.87
CA ARG A 271 -6.04 12.11 26.98
C ARG A 271 -7.33 11.46 27.49
N VAL A 272 -7.59 10.22 27.08
CA VAL A 272 -8.72 9.44 27.60
C VAL A 272 -8.54 9.23 29.09
N GLY A 273 -9.60 9.54 29.89
CA GLY A 273 -9.54 9.50 31.35
C GLY A 273 -8.91 10.73 32.01
N SER A 274 -8.41 11.72 31.28
CA SER A 274 -7.85 12.96 31.83
C SER A 274 -8.84 14.10 31.78
N VAL A 275 -8.77 15.00 32.75
CA VAL A 275 -9.45 16.30 32.75
C VAL A 275 -8.55 17.44 32.26
N GLN A 276 -7.24 17.19 32.17
CA GLN A 276 -6.26 18.18 31.74
C GLN A 276 -6.15 18.21 30.21
N SER A 277 -6.13 19.42 29.64
CA SER A 277 -5.80 19.64 28.24
C SER A 277 -4.35 20.06 28.08
N GLN A 278 -3.75 19.69 26.95
CA GLN A 278 -2.39 20.03 26.54
C GLN A 278 -2.46 20.69 25.16
N LYS A 279 -1.74 21.79 24.99
CA LYS A 279 -1.63 22.46 23.67
C LYS A 279 -0.76 21.65 22.73
N VAL A 280 -1.17 21.60 21.47
CA VAL A 280 -0.45 20.96 20.38
C VAL A 280 -0.55 21.81 19.11
N ASP A 281 0.52 21.87 18.35
CA ASP A 281 0.57 22.55 17.05
C ASP A 281 0.78 21.50 15.93
N VAL A 282 -0.30 21.03 15.35
CA VAL A 282 -0.28 19.94 14.36
C VAL A 282 -0.93 20.39 13.06
N ARG A 283 -0.23 20.25 11.92
CA ARG A 283 -0.85 20.38 10.62
C ARG A 283 -1.55 19.06 10.27
N LEU A 284 -2.86 19.13 9.97
CA LEU A 284 -3.63 17.94 9.59
C LEU A 284 -3.74 17.79 8.07
N ILE A 285 -3.45 16.59 7.57
CA ILE A 285 -3.78 16.10 6.23
C ILE A 285 -4.67 14.88 6.43
N ALA A 286 -5.86 14.87 5.82
CA ALA A 286 -6.79 13.75 5.89
C ALA A 286 -7.01 13.15 4.50
N ALA A 287 -7.19 11.84 4.40
CA ALA A 287 -7.51 11.16 3.16
C ALA A 287 -8.71 10.23 3.33
N THR A 288 -9.49 10.06 2.27
CA THR A 288 -10.63 9.14 2.24
C THR A 288 -11.03 8.78 0.82
N HIS A 289 -11.62 7.60 0.67
CA HIS A 289 -12.33 7.19 -0.54
C HIS A 289 -13.84 7.42 -0.43
N ARG A 290 -14.36 7.68 0.79
CA ARG A 290 -15.79 7.87 1.05
C ARG A 290 -16.24 9.31 0.81
N ASP A 291 -17.51 9.48 0.46
CA ASP A 291 -18.15 10.79 0.42
C ASP A 291 -18.55 11.24 1.84
N LEU A 292 -17.66 12.00 2.48
CA LEU A 292 -17.88 12.52 3.84
C LEU A 292 -19.14 13.40 3.95
N LYS A 293 -19.53 14.07 2.86
CA LYS A 293 -20.74 14.89 2.85
C LYS A 293 -22.00 14.03 2.96
N SER A 294 -22.03 12.90 2.28
CA SER A 294 -23.12 11.92 2.40
C SER A 294 -23.11 11.25 3.77
N LEU A 295 -21.93 10.89 4.31
CA LEU A 295 -21.81 10.34 5.67
C LEU A 295 -22.31 11.34 6.73
N ALA A 296 -22.05 12.63 6.56
CA ALA A 296 -22.54 13.68 7.47
C ALA A 296 -24.07 13.75 7.45
N LYS A 297 -24.71 13.66 6.28
CA LYS A 297 -26.17 13.67 6.15
C LYS A 297 -26.86 12.52 6.88
N ILE A 298 -26.25 11.34 6.90
CA ILE A 298 -26.79 10.16 7.58
C ILE A 298 -26.33 10.00 9.03
N GLY A 299 -25.58 11.00 9.56
CA GLY A 299 -25.12 11.05 10.95
C GLY A 299 -23.94 10.13 11.29
N GLN A 300 -23.28 9.54 10.31
CA GLN A 300 -22.07 8.71 10.49
C GLN A 300 -20.78 9.55 10.53
N PHE A 301 -20.84 10.79 10.10
CA PHE A 301 -19.76 11.76 10.19
C PHE A 301 -20.30 13.08 10.74
N ARG A 302 -19.52 13.79 11.56
CA ARG A 302 -19.95 15.09 12.11
C ARG A 302 -19.83 16.16 11.04
N GLU A 303 -20.88 16.95 10.88
CA GLU A 303 -20.93 18.04 9.91
C GLU A 303 -19.92 19.16 10.22
N ASP A 304 -19.75 19.48 11.51
CA ASP A 304 -18.79 20.48 11.99
C ASP A 304 -17.34 20.07 11.68
N LEU A 305 -16.98 18.80 11.84
CA LEU A 305 -15.68 18.28 11.47
C LEU A 305 -15.49 18.30 9.95
N TYR A 306 -16.52 17.91 9.17
CA TYR A 306 -16.46 17.97 7.71
C TYR A 306 -16.07 19.36 7.21
N TYR A 307 -16.74 20.42 7.67
CA TYR A 307 -16.40 21.80 7.25
C TYR A 307 -15.02 22.24 7.71
N ARG A 308 -14.52 21.73 8.82
CA ARG A 308 -13.17 22.05 9.30
C ARG A 308 -12.06 21.32 8.54
N LEU A 309 -12.36 20.15 7.99
CA LEU A 309 -11.46 19.38 7.12
C LEU A 309 -11.50 19.86 5.67
N HIS A 310 -12.67 20.21 5.17
CA HIS A 310 -12.90 20.57 3.76
C HIS A 310 -12.54 22.02 3.47
N VAL A 311 -11.39 22.50 3.97
CA VAL A 311 -10.86 23.84 3.66
C VAL A 311 -10.20 23.82 2.28
N ILE A 312 -9.35 22.83 2.04
CA ILE A 312 -8.72 22.59 0.74
C ILE A 312 -8.92 21.13 0.38
N ALA A 313 -9.65 20.86 -0.71
CA ALA A 313 -9.86 19.52 -1.21
C ALA A 313 -8.97 19.25 -2.44
N LEU A 314 -8.22 18.16 -2.40
CA LEU A 314 -7.44 17.63 -3.50
C LEU A 314 -8.08 16.31 -3.96
N LYS A 315 -8.54 16.28 -5.21
CA LYS A 315 -9.13 15.06 -5.79
C LYS A 315 -8.07 14.36 -6.65
N LEU A 316 -7.78 13.10 -6.30
CA LEU A 316 -6.95 12.24 -7.14
C LEU A 316 -7.84 11.55 -8.17
N PRO A 317 -7.48 11.61 -9.46
CA PRO A 317 -8.20 10.88 -10.49
C PRO A 317 -7.97 9.37 -10.32
N ALA A 318 -8.98 8.57 -10.65
CA ALA A 318 -8.83 7.14 -10.79
C ALA A 318 -7.85 6.79 -11.91
N LEU A 319 -7.25 5.60 -11.87
CA LEU A 319 -6.23 5.21 -12.85
C LEU A 319 -6.77 5.21 -14.28
N ARG A 320 -8.02 4.77 -14.49
CA ARG A 320 -8.74 4.81 -15.76
C ARG A 320 -8.94 6.23 -16.33
N GLU A 321 -8.90 7.26 -15.49
CA GLU A 321 -9.03 8.68 -15.89
C GLU A 321 -7.69 9.31 -16.27
N ARG A 322 -6.56 8.57 -16.11
CA ARG A 322 -5.19 9.07 -16.33
C ARG A 322 -4.65 8.78 -17.74
N GLY A 323 -5.42 8.10 -18.60
CA GLY A 323 -5.07 7.83 -20.00
C GLY A 323 -3.69 7.18 -20.18
N ALA A 324 -2.78 7.85 -20.86
CA ALA A 324 -1.45 7.30 -21.16
C ALA A 324 -0.55 7.10 -19.93
N ASP A 325 -0.82 7.75 -18.79
CA ASP A 325 -0.03 7.60 -17.58
C ASP A 325 -0.03 6.15 -17.05
N VAL A 326 -1.08 5.36 -17.37
CA VAL A 326 -1.18 3.95 -16.94
C VAL A 326 0.02 3.15 -17.43
N ASN A 327 0.40 3.29 -18.72
CA ASN A 327 1.56 2.59 -19.28
C ASN A 327 2.88 3.12 -18.70
N GLU A 328 2.99 4.42 -18.42
CA GLU A 328 4.17 5.01 -17.80
C GLU A 328 4.38 4.46 -16.39
N ILE A 329 3.31 4.37 -15.59
CA ILE A 329 3.32 3.78 -14.25
C ILE A 329 3.67 2.28 -14.31
N ALA A 330 3.07 1.51 -15.23
CA ALA A 330 3.35 0.10 -15.41
C ALA A 330 4.83 -0.14 -15.75
N ASN A 331 5.40 0.63 -16.68
CA ASN A 331 6.82 0.55 -17.04
C ASN A 331 7.75 0.91 -15.87
N ALA A 332 7.38 1.91 -15.06
CA ALA A 332 8.14 2.25 -13.86
C ALA A 332 8.11 1.12 -12.82
N PHE A 333 6.97 0.45 -12.65
CA PHE A 333 6.88 -0.74 -11.80
C PHE A 333 7.68 -1.90 -12.36
N LEU A 334 7.58 -2.17 -13.67
CA LEU A 334 8.38 -3.20 -14.32
C LEU A 334 9.88 -2.97 -14.10
N ALA A 335 10.37 -1.77 -14.35
CA ALA A 335 11.79 -1.43 -14.14
C ALA A 335 12.22 -1.65 -12.68
N ARG A 336 11.37 -1.27 -11.72
CA ARG A 336 11.64 -1.44 -10.29
C ARG A 336 11.66 -2.92 -9.87
N GLN A 337 10.68 -3.71 -10.32
CA GLN A 337 10.57 -5.13 -9.98
C GLN A 337 11.64 -5.96 -10.70
N SER A 338 11.94 -5.66 -11.98
CA SER A 338 13.01 -6.29 -12.74
C SER A 338 14.38 -6.11 -12.08
N ALA A 339 14.64 -4.91 -11.55
CA ALA A 339 15.87 -4.64 -10.81
C ALA A 339 15.98 -5.47 -9.50
N ARG A 340 14.85 -5.75 -8.84
CA ARG A 340 14.80 -6.57 -7.60
C ARG A 340 15.14 -8.04 -7.86
N VAL A 341 14.67 -8.58 -9.01
CA VAL A 341 14.93 -9.99 -9.38
C VAL A 341 16.17 -10.15 -10.26
N ASN A 342 16.97 -9.07 -10.45
CA ASN A 342 18.16 -9.04 -11.32
C ASN A 342 17.89 -9.49 -12.77
N ARG A 343 16.70 -9.19 -13.30
CA ARG A 343 16.29 -9.44 -14.68
C ARG A 343 16.02 -8.13 -15.39
N THR A 344 17.01 -7.58 -16.07
CA THR A 344 16.90 -6.26 -16.76
C THR A 344 16.40 -6.36 -18.19
N ASP A 345 16.12 -7.56 -18.66
CA ASP A 345 15.69 -7.90 -20.03
C ASP A 345 14.16 -7.93 -20.19
N LEU A 346 13.40 -7.80 -19.10
CA LEU A 346 11.94 -7.90 -19.12
C LEU A 346 11.29 -6.69 -19.78
N ARG A 347 10.30 -6.96 -20.65
CA ARG A 347 9.44 -5.96 -21.31
C ARG A 347 8.01 -6.47 -21.44
N PHE A 348 7.07 -5.57 -21.54
CA PHE A 348 5.70 -5.95 -21.88
C PHE A 348 5.61 -6.33 -23.34
N ALA A 349 4.87 -7.37 -23.66
CA ALA A 349 4.47 -7.70 -25.04
C ALA A 349 3.36 -6.73 -25.48
N ALA A 350 3.11 -6.64 -26.78
CA ALA A 350 2.13 -5.69 -27.34
C ALA A 350 0.69 -5.91 -26.82
N ASP A 351 0.31 -7.19 -26.60
CA ASP A 351 -0.97 -7.57 -26.01
C ASP A 351 -1.08 -7.10 -24.56
N ALA A 352 0.00 -7.20 -23.78
CA ALA A 352 0.05 -6.73 -22.40
C ALA A 352 -0.06 -5.20 -22.30
N GLU A 353 0.61 -4.45 -23.20
CA GLU A 353 0.49 -2.99 -23.25
C GLU A 353 -0.93 -2.52 -23.59
N GLN A 354 -1.61 -3.23 -24.48
CA GLN A 354 -3.01 -2.98 -24.80
C GLN A 354 -3.92 -3.32 -23.62
N ALA A 355 -3.73 -4.48 -23.00
CA ALA A 355 -4.48 -4.90 -21.84
C ALA A 355 -4.35 -3.89 -20.68
N ILE A 356 -3.12 -3.44 -20.36
CA ILE A 356 -2.85 -2.43 -19.35
C ILE A 356 -3.62 -1.13 -19.63
N ARG A 357 -3.72 -0.73 -20.90
CA ARG A 357 -4.38 0.52 -21.29
C ARG A 357 -5.89 0.46 -21.19
N HIS A 358 -6.50 -0.67 -21.56
CA HIS A 358 -7.97 -0.79 -21.67
C HIS A 358 -8.63 -1.32 -20.40
N TYR A 359 -7.89 -1.96 -19.52
CA TYR A 359 -8.46 -2.46 -18.27
C TYR A 359 -8.82 -1.32 -17.31
N SER A 360 -9.94 -1.45 -16.65
CA SER A 360 -10.54 -0.40 -15.79
C SER A 360 -9.80 -0.14 -14.48
N TRP A 361 -8.95 -1.08 -14.02
CA TRP A 361 -8.17 -1.01 -12.80
C TRP A 361 -8.99 -0.62 -11.55
N PRO A 362 -9.98 -1.41 -11.13
CA PRO A 362 -10.82 -1.08 -9.97
C PRO A 362 -10.00 -0.88 -8.68
N GLY A 363 -8.89 -1.59 -8.50
CA GLY A 363 -7.93 -1.38 -7.42
C GLY A 363 -6.84 -0.33 -7.71
N ASN A 364 -6.98 0.40 -8.84
CA ASN A 364 -6.11 1.50 -9.25
C ASN A 364 -4.62 1.12 -9.31
N VAL A 365 -3.73 2.00 -8.86
CA VAL A 365 -2.27 1.84 -8.92
C VAL A 365 -1.79 0.64 -8.09
N ARG A 366 -2.48 0.32 -6.98
CA ARG A 366 -2.13 -0.84 -6.14
C ARG A 366 -2.39 -2.16 -6.87
N GLU A 367 -3.49 -2.27 -7.58
CA GLU A 367 -3.80 -3.45 -8.40
C GLU A 367 -2.81 -3.61 -9.56
N LEU A 368 -2.51 -2.52 -10.27
CA LEU A 368 -1.50 -2.51 -11.32
C LEU A 368 -0.12 -2.93 -10.79
N GLU A 369 0.31 -2.41 -9.65
CA GLU A 369 1.57 -2.79 -9.01
C GLU A 369 1.63 -4.29 -8.72
N ASN A 370 0.58 -4.85 -8.10
CA ASN A 370 0.47 -6.28 -7.79
C ASN A 370 0.44 -7.15 -9.06
N ALA A 371 -0.25 -6.70 -10.11
CA ALA A 371 -0.29 -7.41 -11.40
C ALA A 371 1.09 -7.47 -12.06
N VAL A 372 1.81 -6.35 -12.09
CA VAL A 372 3.19 -6.29 -12.64
C VAL A 372 4.15 -7.12 -11.80
N GLU A 373 4.08 -7.05 -10.47
CA GLU A 373 4.93 -7.84 -9.57
C GLU A 373 4.71 -9.34 -9.79
N ARG A 374 3.45 -9.79 -9.81
CA ARG A 374 3.10 -11.18 -10.11
C ARG A 374 3.64 -11.63 -11.48
N ALA A 375 3.46 -10.80 -12.52
CA ALA A 375 3.93 -11.11 -13.85
C ALA A 375 5.45 -11.25 -13.92
N VAL A 376 6.21 -10.38 -13.25
CA VAL A 376 7.67 -10.44 -13.18
C VAL A 376 8.15 -11.72 -12.50
N ILE A 377 7.46 -12.16 -11.44
CA ILE A 377 7.81 -13.40 -10.70
C ILE A 377 7.52 -14.65 -11.53
N LEU A 378 6.38 -14.66 -12.25
CA LEU A 378 5.92 -15.85 -12.99
C LEU A 378 6.49 -15.93 -14.41
N CYS A 379 7.05 -14.84 -14.94
CA CYS A 379 7.55 -14.80 -16.31
C CYS A 379 8.86 -15.56 -16.46
N GLU A 380 8.86 -16.58 -17.32
CA GLU A 380 10.06 -17.35 -17.69
C GLU A 380 10.79 -16.74 -18.89
N SER A 381 10.07 -16.04 -19.78
CA SER A 381 10.58 -15.38 -20.97
C SER A 381 10.98 -13.90 -20.72
N PRO A 382 11.66 -13.23 -21.64
CA PRO A 382 11.90 -11.78 -21.56
C PRO A 382 10.64 -10.92 -21.80
N GLU A 383 9.56 -11.52 -22.36
CA GLU A 383 8.31 -10.82 -22.69
C GLU A 383 7.19 -11.24 -21.75
N ILE A 384 6.54 -10.25 -21.14
CA ILE A 384 5.38 -10.42 -20.28
C ILE A 384 4.12 -10.27 -21.11
N SER A 385 3.33 -11.32 -21.23
CA SER A 385 2.03 -11.33 -21.92
C SER A 385 0.89 -10.81 -21.03
N ALA A 386 -0.25 -10.48 -21.64
CA ALA A 386 -1.47 -10.07 -20.92
C ALA A 386 -1.96 -11.15 -19.94
N GLU A 387 -1.82 -12.43 -20.28
CA GLU A 387 -2.20 -13.56 -19.41
C GLU A 387 -1.44 -13.56 -18.09
N LEU A 388 -0.13 -13.26 -18.12
CA LEU A 388 0.70 -13.19 -16.90
C LEU A 388 0.30 -12.04 -15.96
N LEU A 389 -0.27 -10.97 -16.50
CA LEU A 389 -0.83 -9.88 -15.68
C LEU A 389 -2.09 -10.32 -14.92
N GLY A 390 -2.75 -11.42 -15.38
CA GLY A 390 -3.98 -11.93 -14.78
C GLY A 390 -5.11 -10.90 -14.86
N ILE A 391 -5.19 -10.20 -15.98
CA ILE A 391 -6.24 -9.24 -16.31
C ILE A 391 -7.25 -10.01 -17.15
N ASP A 392 -8.43 -10.23 -16.61
CA ASP A 392 -9.55 -10.76 -17.38
C ASP A 392 -10.10 -9.61 -18.24
N ILE A 393 -9.70 -9.57 -19.50
CA ILE A 393 -10.30 -8.66 -20.47
C ILE A 393 -11.66 -9.27 -20.81
N GLU A 394 -12.74 -8.75 -20.23
CA GLU A 394 -14.07 -8.96 -20.81
C GLU A 394 -14.05 -8.31 -22.19
N LEU A 395 -14.17 -9.14 -23.22
CA LEU A 395 -14.16 -8.73 -24.64
C LEU A 395 -15.31 -7.78 -25.03
N SER A 396 -16.11 -7.34 -24.06
CA SER A 396 -17.21 -6.40 -24.25
C SER A 396 -16.80 -4.92 -24.39
N ASP A 397 -15.53 -4.56 -24.04
CA ASP A 397 -15.08 -3.15 -24.03
C ASP A 397 -14.20 -2.77 -25.23
N LEU A 398 -14.07 -3.64 -26.22
CA LEU A 398 -13.43 -3.30 -27.49
C LEU A 398 -14.49 -2.62 -28.38
N GLU A 399 -14.50 -1.30 -28.39
CA GLU A 399 -15.24 -0.53 -29.41
C GLU A 399 -14.85 -1.00 -30.81
N GLU A 400 -15.83 -1.28 -31.66
CA GLU A 400 -15.72 -1.86 -33.01
C GLU A 400 -14.94 -0.98 -34.01
N ASP A 401 -14.29 0.11 -33.60
CA ASP A 401 -13.71 1.11 -34.51
C ASP A 401 -12.28 0.80 -35.02
N ASP A 402 -11.59 -0.23 -34.52
CA ASP A 402 -10.22 -0.55 -34.97
C ASP A 402 -10.10 -1.75 -35.92
N PHE A 403 -11.20 -2.34 -36.40
CA PHE A 403 -11.19 -3.48 -37.33
C PHE A 403 -11.61 -3.14 -38.76
N ILE A 404 -11.16 -2.02 -39.30
CA ILE A 404 -11.27 -1.77 -40.76
C ILE A 404 -9.92 -2.06 -41.44
N GLY A 405 -9.73 -3.29 -41.84
CA GLY A 405 -8.65 -3.63 -42.74
C GLY A 405 -8.18 -5.08 -42.67
N LEU A 406 -8.99 -6.04 -43.09
CA LEU A 406 -8.56 -7.30 -43.71
C LEU A 406 -9.74 -8.31 -43.72
N VAL A 407 -10.67 -8.12 -44.65
CA VAL A 407 -11.61 -9.19 -45.02
C VAL A 407 -11.32 -9.64 -46.46
N PRO A 408 -10.96 -10.90 -46.72
CA PRO A 408 -11.12 -11.47 -48.03
C PRO A 408 -12.59 -11.85 -48.24
N GLN A 409 -13.19 -11.29 -49.29
CA GLN A 409 -14.49 -11.71 -49.82
C GLN A 409 -14.47 -13.16 -50.23
N GLN A 410 -15.41 -13.95 -49.75
CA GLN A 410 -16.07 -14.99 -50.54
C GLN A 410 -17.31 -15.55 -49.81
N GLY A 411 -18.46 -15.42 -50.47
CA GLY A 411 -19.27 -16.51 -50.96
C GLY A 411 -20.59 -16.70 -50.20
N ASN A 412 -21.70 -16.23 -50.83
CA ASN A 412 -23.10 -16.53 -50.52
C ASN A 412 -23.37 -17.98 -50.17
N SER A 413 -24.22 -18.21 -49.11
CA SER A 413 -25.41 -19.04 -49.23
C SER A 413 -26.35 -18.83 -48.07
N ALA A 414 -27.60 -18.66 -48.40
CA ALA A 414 -28.75 -18.39 -47.56
C ALA A 414 -29.14 -19.54 -46.64
N GLY A 415 -29.56 -19.20 -45.44
CA GLY A 415 -30.25 -20.14 -44.51
C GLY A 415 -30.87 -19.38 -43.32
N ASN A 416 -32.12 -19.10 -43.45
CA ASN A 416 -33.04 -18.49 -42.50
C ASN A 416 -33.07 -19.23 -41.15
N SER A 417 -32.86 -18.54 -40.06
CA SER A 417 -33.63 -18.76 -38.82
C SER A 417 -33.41 -17.57 -37.87
N SER A 418 -34.51 -16.84 -37.70
CA SER A 418 -34.75 -15.77 -36.78
C SER A 418 -34.57 -16.20 -35.33
N HIS A 419 -33.66 -15.55 -34.59
CA HIS A 419 -33.78 -15.31 -33.16
C HIS A 419 -33.29 -13.92 -32.85
N GLU A 420 -34.23 -13.08 -32.44
CA GLU A 420 -33.99 -11.74 -31.93
C GLU A 420 -33.14 -11.81 -30.65
N PRO A 421 -32.22 -10.85 -30.41
CA PRO A 421 -31.54 -10.73 -29.14
C PRO A 421 -32.47 -10.13 -28.10
N THR A 422 -32.77 -10.88 -27.07
CA THR A 422 -33.45 -10.39 -25.89
C THR A 422 -32.48 -9.69 -24.94
N GLU A 423 -32.91 -8.49 -24.60
CA GLU A 423 -32.44 -7.52 -23.62
C GLU A 423 -31.86 -8.09 -22.33
N ASP A 424 -30.86 -7.38 -21.77
CA ASP A 424 -30.34 -7.30 -20.38
C ASP A 424 -30.80 -8.39 -19.41
N LEU A 425 -30.24 -9.60 -19.54
CA LEU A 425 -30.38 -10.63 -18.53
C LEU A 425 -29.34 -10.40 -17.44
N SER A 426 -29.77 -10.33 -16.17
CA SER A 426 -28.85 -10.31 -15.04
C SER A 426 -27.99 -11.59 -15.03
N LEU A 427 -26.83 -11.57 -14.41
CA LEU A 427 -25.93 -12.73 -14.28
C LEU A 427 -26.65 -13.94 -13.64
N GLU A 428 -27.64 -13.70 -12.80
CA GLU A 428 -28.46 -14.73 -12.16
C GLU A 428 -29.48 -15.32 -13.13
N ASP A 429 -30.09 -14.52 -14.00
CA ASP A 429 -31.00 -14.94 -15.04
C ASP A 429 -30.30 -15.75 -16.12
N TYR A 430 -29.10 -15.33 -16.53
CA TYR A 430 -28.24 -16.09 -17.44
C TYR A 430 -27.85 -17.46 -16.84
N PHE A 431 -27.46 -17.51 -15.57
CA PHE A 431 -27.16 -18.76 -14.89
C PHE A 431 -28.40 -19.69 -14.84
N GLN A 432 -29.55 -19.15 -14.52
CA GLN A 432 -30.78 -19.91 -14.44
C GLN A 432 -31.18 -20.48 -15.82
N HIS A 433 -31.13 -19.64 -16.85
CA HIS A 433 -31.44 -20.01 -18.22
C HIS A 433 -30.49 -21.10 -18.74
N PHE A 434 -29.19 -20.89 -18.57
CA PHE A 434 -28.17 -21.84 -18.99
C PHE A 434 -28.31 -23.20 -18.29
N VAL A 435 -28.55 -23.22 -16.99
CA VAL A 435 -28.74 -24.47 -16.24
C VAL A 435 -30.02 -25.20 -16.66
N LEU A 436 -31.11 -24.48 -16.86
CA LEU A 436 -32.37 -25.08 -17.28
C LEU A 436 -32.29 -25.67 -18.69
N GLU A 437 -31.61 -24.99 -19.61
CA GLU A 437 -31.48 -25.42 -21.01
C GLU A 437 -30.55 -26.63 -21.16
N HIS A 438 -29.48 -26.71 -20.36
CA HIS A 438 -28.45 -27.72 -20.57
C HIS A 438 -28.47 -28.88 -19.55
N GLN A 439 -29.30 -28.84 -18.51
CA GLN A 439 -29.35 -29.87 -17.46
C GLN A 439 -29.78 -31.27 -17.96
N ASP A 440 -30.49 -31.35 -19.08
CA ASP A 440 -30.95 -32.62 -19.67
C ASP A 440 -29.88 -33.26 -20.58
N HIS A 441 -28.85 -32.51 -21.00
CA HIS A 441 -27.85 -32.95 -21.95
C HIS A 441 -26.39 -32.96 -21.38
N MET A 442 -26.19 -32.42 -20.19
CA MET A 442 -24.88 -32.34 -19.56
C MET A 442 -24.88 -32.84 -18.11
N THR A 443 -23.74 -33.40 -17.70
CA THR A 443 -23.53 -33.80 -16.31
C THR A 443 -23.28 -32.57 -15.43
N GLU A 444 -23.54 -32.67 -14.12
CA GLU A 444 -23.24 -31.61 -13.13
C GLU A 444 -21.77 -31.12 -13.18
N THR A 445 -20.86 -32.02 -13.52
CA THR A 445 -19.43 -31.69 -13.63
C THR A 445 -19.14 -30.88 -14.88
N GLU A 446 -19.81 -31.16 -15.99
CA GLU A 446 -19.66 -30.43 -17.25
C GLU A 446 -20.36 -29.06 -17.18
N LEU A 447 -21.56 -29.00 -16.55
CA LEU A 447 -22.25 -27.74 -16.29
C LEU A 447 -21.39 -26.80 -15.43
N ALA A 448 -20.82 -27.30 -14.33
CA ALA A 448 -19.94 -26.53 -13.46
C ALA A 448 -18.71 -26.00 -14.22
N ARG A 449 -18.11 -26.85 -15.06
CA ARG A 449 -16.93 -26.48 -15.87
C ARG A 449 -17.26 -25.43 -16.92
N LYS A 450 -18.40 -25.53 -17.61
CA LYS A 450 -18.82 -24.54 -18.62
C LYS A 450 -19.22 -23.19 -18.03
N LEU A 451 -19.79 -23.21 -16.81
CA LEU A 451 -20.14 -21.99 -16.06
C LEU A 451 -18.93 -21.39 -15.30
N GLY A 452 -17.73 -22.03 -15.39
CA GLY A 452 -16.56 -21.54 -14.69
C GLY A 452 -16.64 -21.59 -13.16
N VAL A 453 -17.55 -22.43 -12.58
CA VAL A 453 -17.78 -22.51 -11.13
C VAL A 453 -17.48 -23.91 -10.58
N SER A 454 -17.20 -23.99 -9.27
CA SER A 454 -17.05 -25.29 -8.62
C SER A 454 -18.40 -26.01 -8.51
N ARG A 455 -18.39 -27.37 -8.47
CA ARG A 455 -19.62 -28.18 -8.28
C ARG A 455 -20.40 -27.79 -7.02
N LYS A 456 -19.68 -27.40 -5.96
CA LYS A 456 -20.29 -26.92 -4.71
C LYS A 456 -21.01 -25.58 -4.92
N CYS A 457 -20.40 -24.66 -5.63
CA CYS A 457 -21.00 -23.36 -5.97
C CYS A 457 -22.21 -23.52 -6.90
N LEU A 458 -22.14 -24.42 -7.90
CA LEU A 458 -23.28 -24.76 -8.75
C LEU A 458 -24.46 -25.28 -7.91
N TRP A 459 -24.18 -26.18 -6.95
CA TRP A 459 -25.21 -26.73 -6.07
C TRP A 459 -25.84 -25.67 -5.16
N GLU A 460 -25.05 -24.83 -4.52
CA GLU A 460 -25.52 -23.75 -3.64
C GLU A 460 -26.37 -22.72 -4.41
N ARG A 461 -25.98 -22.35 -5.64
CA ARG A 461 -26.76 -21.45 -6.50
C ARG A 461 -28.07 -22.09 -6.97
N ARG A 462 -28.08 -23.37 -7.35
CA ARG A 462 -29.32 -24.09 -7.68
C ARG A 462 -30.31 -24.13 -6.51
N GLN A 463 -29.82 -24.36 -5.29
CA GLN A 463 -30.66 -24.32 -4.07
C GLN A 463 -31.26 -22.93 -3.85
N ARG A 464 -30.46 -21.89 -4.00
CA ARG A 464 -30.88 -20.49 -3.82
C ARG A 464 -31.91 -20.05 -4.87
N LEU A 465 -31.77 -20.51 -6.11
CA LEU A 465 -32.65 -20.17 -7.23
C LEU A 465 -33.84 -21.15 -7.39
N GLY A 466 -33.97 -22.16 -6.53
CA GLY A 466 -35.07 -23.11 -6.56
C GLY A 466 -35.09 -24.05 -7.79
N ILE A 467 -33.93 -24.28 -8.45
CA ILE A 467 -33.83 -25.10 -9.66
C ILE A 467 -33.67 -26.57 -9.26
N PRO A 468 -34.69 -27.43 -9.51
CA PRO A 468 -34.67 -28.84 -9.10
C PRO A 468 -33.61 -29.63 -9.89
N ARG A 469 -33.00 -30.62 -9.21
CA ARG A 469 -32.05 -31.57 -9.82
C ARG A 469 -32.82 -32.64 -10.55
N ARG A 470 -32.68 -32.76 -11.88
CA ARG A 470 -33.14 -33.95 -12.63
C ARG A 470 -32.05 -35.03 -12.64
N LYS A 471 -32.37 -36.23 -12.19
CA LYS A 471 -31.52 -37.41 -12.34
C LYS A 471 -31.52 -37.81 -13.80
N THR A 472 -30.43 -37.71 -14.53
CA THR A 472 -30.21 -38.38 -15.80
C THR A 472 -30.22 -39.89 -15.52
N GLY A 473 -31.29 -40.57 -15.85
CA GLY A 473 -31.39 -42.02 -15.81
C GLY A 473 -30.52 -42.60 -16.94
N VAL A 474 -29.41 -43.23 -16.59
CA VAL A 474 -28.72 -44.14 -17.50
C VAL A 474 -29.58 -45.39 -17.54
N ALA A 475 -30.33 -45.60 -18.65
CA ALA A 475 -30.90 -46.86 -18.96
C ALA A 475 -29.78 -47.87 -19.25
N SER A 476 -29.63 -48.84 -18.34
CA SER A 476 -28.88 -50.06 -18.60
C SER A 476 -29.79 -50.97 -19.44
N GLU A 477 -29.49 -51.12 -20.70
CA GLU A 477 -29.90 -52.29 -21.48
C GLU A 477 -28.82 -53.34 -21.50
N SER A 478 -29.28 -54.55 -21.17
CA SER A 478 -28.69 -55.86 -21.08
C SER A 478 -27.72 -56.28 -22.20
#